data_70a1cb2c9c966c780c1689c74651e961
#
_entry.id   70a1cb2c9c966c780c1689c74651e961
#
_cell.length_a   1.000
_cell.length_b   1.000
_cell.length_c   1.000
_cell.angle_alpha   90.00
_cell.angle_beta   90.00
_cell.angle_gamma   90.00
#
_symmetry.space_group_name_H-M   'P 1'
#
loop_
_entity.id
_entity.type
_entity.pdbx_description
1 polymer ?
#
loop_
_entity_poly.entity_id
_entity_poly.type
_entity_poly.pdbx_seq_one_letter_code
_entity_poly.pdbx_strand_id
1 'polypeptide(L)'
;MYDNWEELENSIKNCNKCKLCSTRKSIVFGEGNKQADLMFIGEGPGADEDTQGLPFVGKAGQLMNMAFQGLGIKRQEVYITNIVKCRPPANRVPEQDEAEACLNYLRNQVILVKPKVIVLLGSTALKNVLGKEYSITASRGKWIEQKGIMYMPTWHPAALLRDENKKIEFWKDLKEVVNLLNL
;
A
#
# COMPACT_ATOMS: atom_id res chain seq x y z
N MET A 1 2.12 -0.22 -21.09
CA MET A 1 1.21 -1.07 -20.29
C MET A 1 1.79 -2.47 -20.37
N TYR A 2 1.75 -3.25 -19.30
CA TYR A 2 2.22 -4.64 -19.29
C TYR A 2 1.00 -5.54 -19.45
N ASP A 3 1.13 -6.61 -20.24
CA ASP A 3 -0.01 -7.48 -20.56
C ASP A 3 -0.23 -8.54 -19.47
N ASN A 4 0.80 -8.83 -18.68
CA ASN A 4 0.73 -9.85 -17.63
C ASN A 4 1.71 -9.58 -16.47
N TRP A 5 1.56 -10.36 -15.40
CA TRP A 5 2.39 -10.27 -14.21
C TRP A 5 3.87 -10.56 -14.46
N GLU A 6 4.17 -11.54 -15.29
CA GLU A 6 5.56 -11.94 -15.58
C GLU A 6 6.34 -10.80 -16.23
N GLU A 7 5.77 -10.14 -17.22
CA GLU A 7 6.37 -8.97 -17.86
C GLU A 7 6.58 -7.83 -16.86
N LEU A 8 5.57 -7.54 -16.03
CA LEU A 8 5.64 -6.48 -15.03
C LEU A 8 6.73 -6.77 -13.98
N GLU A 9 6.78 -7.99 -13.45
CA GLU A 9 7.79 -8.42 -12.48
C GLU A 9 9.20 -8.42 -13.09
N ASN A 10 9.36 -8.87 -14.32
CA ASN A 10 10.65 -8.84 -15.00
C ASN A 10 11.15 -7.40 -15.25
N SER A 11 10.23 -6.48 -15.54
CA SER A 11 10.59 -5.08 -15.84
C SER A 11 11.16 -4.32 -14.64
N ILE A 12 10.84 -4.74 -13.40
CA ILE A 12 11.29 -4.07 -12.19
C ILE A 12 12.57 -4.66 -11.60
N LYS A 13 12.94 -5.91 -11.93
CA LYS A 13 14.07 -6.62 -11.31
C LYS A 13 15.37 -5.82 -11.23
N ASN A 14 15.69 -5.07 -12.28
CA ASN A 14 16.90 -4.25 -12.37
C ASN A 14 16.56 -2.75 -12.47
N CYS A 15 15.45 -2.33 -11.87
CA CYS A 15 14.99 -0.94 -11.95
C CYS A 15 16.02 0.04 -11.38
N ASN A 16 16.38 1.06 -12.15
CA ASN A 16 17.28 2.16 -11.78
C ASN A 16 16.68 3.54 -12.08
N LYS A 17 15.34 3.64 -12.11
CA LYS A 17 14.62 4.86 -12.54
C LYS A 17 14.68 6.01 -11.54
N CYS A 18 15.10 5.78 -10.30
CA CYS A 18 15.26 6.82 -9.28
C CYS A 18 16.42 6.50 -8.34
N LYS A 19 16.84 7.47 -7.54
CA LYS A 19 17.99 7.35 -6.64
C LYS A 19 17.84 6.30 -5.54
N LEU A 20 16.61 5.83 -5.22
CA LEU A 20 16.41 4.77 -4.22
C LEU A 20 17.06 3.44 -4.63
N CYS A 21 17.36 3.24 -5.90
CA CYS A 21 18.04 2.03 -6.39
C CYS A 21 19.45 1.85 -5.81
N SER A 22 20.11 2.96 -5.42
CA SER A 22 21.50 2.91 -4.92
C SER A 22 21.61 2.47 -3.46
N THR A 23 20.52 2.55 -2.67
CA THR A 23 20.53 2.30 -1.23
C THR A 23 19.65 1.12 -0.80
N ARG A 24 18.79 0.62 -1.68
CA ARG A 24 17.96 -0.55 -1.38
C ARG A 24 18.81 -1.83 -1.27
N LYS A 25 18.37 -2.75 -0.42
CA LYS A 25 18.84 -4.15 -0.41
C LYS A 25 17.99 -5.00 -1.35
N SER A 26 16.67 -4.81 -1.32
CA SER A 26 15.71 -5.53 -2.13
C SER A 26 14.68 -4.61 -2.76
N ILE A 27 14.09 -5.06 -3.86
CA ILE A 27 12.86 -4.46 -4.39
C ILE A 27 11.68 -5.14 -3.69
N VAL A 28 10.84 -4.35 -3.03
CA VAL A 28 9.61 -4.81 -2.39
C VAL A 28 8.45 -4.54 -3.34
N PHE A 29 8.22 -5.49 -4.23
CA PHE A 29 7.27 -5.30 -5.33
C PHE A 29 5.81 -5.30 -4.87
N GLY A 30 5.47 -6.23 -4.00
CA GLY A 30 4.14 -6.49 -3.47
C GLY A 30 3.94 -7.97 -3.20
N GLU A 31 2.86 -8.32 -2.49
CA GLU A 31 2.58 -9.68 -2.05
C GLU A 31 1.07 -9.93 -1.99
N GLY A 32 0.68 -11.19 -2.15
CA GLY A 32 -0.69 -11.66 -1.94
C GLY A 32 -1.38 -12.14 -3.21
N ASN A 33 -2.70 -12.13 -3.19
CA ASN A 33 -3.52 -12.62 -4.29
C ASN A 33 -3.50 -11.64 -5.47
N LYS A 34 -2.98 -12.07 -6.59
CA LYS A 34 -2.92 -11.29 -7.85
C LYS A 34 -4.30 -11.06 -8.50
N GLN A 35 -5.37 -11.63 -7.94
CA GLN A 35 -6.77 -11.44 -8.34
C GLN A 35 -7.64 -11.02 -7.14
N ALA A 36 -7.05 -10.26 -6.19
CA ALA A 36 -7.73 -9.86 -4.98
C ALA A 36 -8.82 -8.81 -5.24
N ASP A 37 -9.96 -8.95 -4.60
CA ASP A 37 -11.00 -7.91 -4.55
C ASP A 37 -10.55 -6.72 -3.66
N LEU A 38 -9.63 -6.95 -2.71
CA LEU A 38 -9.12 -5.97 -1.76
C LEU A 38 -7.62 -5.77 -1.91
N MET A 39 -7.20 -4.52 -2.12
CA MET A 39 -5.80 -4.13 -2.25
C MET A 39 -5.44 -3.08 -1.21
N PHE A 40 -4.24 -3.20 -0.62
CA PHE A 40 -3.67 -2.23 0.29
C PHE A 40 -2.46 -1.54 -0.34
N ILE A 41 -2.42 -0.20 -0.26
CA ILE A 41 -1.31 0.61 -0.79
C ILE A 41 -0.76 1.47 0.34
N GLY A 42 0.50 1.23 0.72
CA GLY A 42 1.25 2.02 1.68
C GLY A 42 2.22 3.00 1.03
N GLU A 43 3.09 3.59 1.85
CA GLU A 43 4.07 4.60 1.42
C GLU A 43 5.30 3.97 0.74
N GLY A 44 6.03 3.16 1.45
CA GLY A 44 7.27 2.54 1.00
C GLY A 44 7.81 1.52 2.00
N PRO A 45 8.82 0.72 1.61
CA PRO A 45 9.43 -0.27 2.48
C PRO A 45 10.19 0.35 3.65
N GLY A 46 10.08 -0.26 4.83
CA GLY A 46 10.97 -0.04 5.97
C GLY A 46 12.22 -0.94 5.91
N ALA A 47 12.96 -1.00 7.03
CA ALA A 47 14.21 -1.77 7.10
C ALA A 47 14.00 -3.28 6.99
N ASP A 48 12.97 -3.80 7.67
CA ASP A 48 12.67 -5.23 7.67
C ASP A 48 12.16 -5.66 6.29
N GLU A 49 11.31 -4.83 5.66
CA GLU A 49 10.79 -5.05 4.32
C GLU A 49 11.91 -5.05 3.27
N ASP A 50 12.84 -4.09 3.36
CA ASP A 50 13.99 -4.00 2.47
C ASP A 50 14.92 -5.22 2.59
N THR A 51 15.03 -5.78 3.80
CA THR A 51 15.84 -6.98 4.04
C THR A 51 15.15 -8.25 3.54
N GLN A 52 13.83 -8.37 3.70
CA GLN A 52 13.08 -9.57 3.35
C GLN A 52 12.49 -9.56 1.95
N GLY A 53 12.39 -8.38 1.30
CA GLY A 53 11.76 -8.23 -0.01
C GLY A 53 10.22 -8.30 0.01
N LEU A 54 9.60 -8.26 1.20
CA LEU A 54 8.16 -8.40 1.40
C LEU A 54 7.55 -7.14 2.04
N PRO A 55 6.34 -6.71 1.66
CA PRO A 55 5.71 -5.53 2.23
C PRO A 55 5.14 -5.81 3.62
N PHE A 56 5.17 -4.82 4.51
CA PHE A 56 4.54 -4.86 5.83
C PHE A 56 4.87 -6.10 6.67
N VAL A 57 6.16 -6.38 6.87
CA VAL A 57 6.69 -7.46 7.74
C VAL A 57 7.28 -6.95 9.05
N GLY A 58 7.65 -5.67 9.14
CA GLY A 58 8.13 -5.02 10.35
C GLY A 58 7.02 -4.73 11.36
N LYS A 59 7.31 -3.94 12.40
CA LYS A 59 6.38 -3.62 13.50
C LYS A 59 5.03 -3.08 13.02
N ALA A 60 5.03 -2.18 12.04
CA ALA A 60 3.81 -1.64 11.45
C ALA A 60 2.99 -2.73 10.75
N GLY A 61 3.65 -3.62 10.02
CA GLY A 61 3.02 -4.76 9.36
C GLY A 61 2.43 -5.78 10.34
N GLN A 62 3.11 -6.03 11.46
CA GLN A 62 2.60 -6.89 12.53
C GLN A 62 1.29 -6.35 13.11
N LEU A 63 1.21 -5.03 13.34
CA LEU A 63 -0.01 -4.38 13.81
C LEU A 63 -1.14 -4.48 12.78
N MET A 64 -0.82 -4.32 11.50
CA MET A 64 -1.79 -4.52 10.42
C MET A 64 -2.29 -5.98 10.38
N ASN A 65 -1.40 -6.97 10.56
CA ASN A 65 -1.78 -8.39 10.62
C ASN A 65 -2.69 -8.70 11.82
N MET A 66 -2.47 -8.05 12.97
CA MET A 66 -3.39 -8.19 14.12
C MET A 66 -4.80 -7.66 13.79
N ALA A 67 -4.89 -6.53 13.10
CA ALA A 67 -6.18 -6.01 12.64
C ALA A 67 -6.83 -6.95 11.61
N PHE A 68 -6.06 -7.50 10.69
CA PHE A 68 -6.55 -8.50 9.73
C PHE A 68 -7.12 -9.72 10.43
N GLN A 69 -6.37 -10.30 11.37
CA GLN A 69 -6.81 -11.47 12.14
C GLN A 69 -8.13 -11.20 12.88
N GLY A 70 -8.23 -10.05 13.55
CA GLY A 70 -9.44 -9.70 14.30
C GLY A 70 -10.66 -9.40 13.43
N LEU A 71 -10.46 -9.05 12.16
CA LEU A 71 -11.52 -8.76 11.19
C LEU A 71 -11.81 -9.92 10.21
N GLY A 72 -11.10 -11.05 10.35
CA GLY A 72 -11.26 -12.19 9.46
C GLY A 72 -10.61 -12.02 8.08
N ILE A 73 -9.81 -10.98 7.87
CA ILE A 73 -9.09 -10.75 6.61
C ILE A 73 -7.88 -11.70 6.56
N LYS A 74 -7.82 -12.55 5.55
CA LYS A 74 -6.67 -13.42 5.32
C LYS A 74 -5.64 -12.70 4.45
N ARG A 75 -4.41 -12.56 4.95
CA ARG A 75 -3.35 -11.83 4.26
C ARG A 75 -3.08 -12.36 2.83
N GLN A 76 -3.16 -13.67 2.63
CA GLN A 76 -2.99 -14.31 1.32
C GLN A 76 -4.17 -14.09 0.34
N GLU A 77 -5.30 -13.57 0.79
CA GLU A 77 -6.48 -13.29 -0.04
C GLU A 77 -6.51 -11.84 -0.53
N VAL A 78 -5.72 -10.95 0.06
CA VAL A 78 -5.57 -9.55 -0.34
C VAL A 78 -4.28 -9.33 -1.11
N TYR A 79 -4.14 -8.20 -1.82
CA TYR A 79 -2.89 -7.77 -2.42
C TYR A 79 -2.33 -6.55 -1.68
N ILE A 80 -1.05 -6.59 -1.32
CA ILE A 80 -0.40 -5.56 -0.50
C ILE A 80 0.81 -5.01 -1.23
N THR A 81 0.91 -3.70 -1.35
CA THR A 81 2.04 -3.03 -1.98
C THR A 81 2.23 -1.60 -1.43
N ASN A 82 3.17 -0.85 -2.02
CA ASN A 82 3.50 0.53 -1.65
C ASN A 82 3.60 1.43 -2.89
N ILE A 83 3.58 2.75 -2.68
CA ILE A 83 3.84 3.76 -3.71
C ILE A 83 5.24 3.55 -4.30
N VAL A 84 6.28 3.50 -3.45
CA VAL A 84 7.65 3.17 -3.89
C VAL A 84 8.01 1.73 -3.51
N LYS A 85 8.79 1.07 -4.39
CA LYS A 85 9.19 -0.34 -4.22
C LYS A 85 10.58 -0.49 -3.59
N CYS A 86 11.25 0.61 -3.32
CA CYS A 86 12.57 0.66 -2.72
C CYS A 86 12.53 1.50 -1.45
N ARG A 87 13.31 1.11 -0.42
CA ARG A 87 13.36 1.80 0.86
C ARG A 87 14.01 3.18 0.72
N PRO A 88 13.33 4.28 1.13
CA PRO A 88 13.97 5.57 1.26
C PRO A 88 14.98 5.59 2.43
N PRO A 89 16.10 6.32 2.31
CA PRO A 89 17.07 6.46 3.39
C PRO A 89 16.43 6.93 4.70
N ALA A 90 16.80 6.30 5.83
CA ALA A 90 16.25 6.57 7.16
C ALA A 90 14.70 6.50 7.24
N ASN A 91 14.05 5.75 6.37
CA ASN A 91 12.60 5.63 6.27
C ASN A 91 11.89 7.00 6.11
N ARG A 92 12.54 7.97 5.45
CA ARG A 92 11.89 9.25 5.13
C ARG A 92 10.73 9.06 4.17
N VAL A 93 9.85 10.04 4.10
CA VAL A 93 8.83 10.09 3.05
C VAL A 93 9.54 10.10 1.67
N PRO A 94 9.05 9.32 0.69
CA PRO A 94 9.59 9.39 -0.67
C PRO A 94 9.49 10.80 -1.24
N GLU A 95 10.50 11.22 -1.99
CA GLU A 95 10.45 12.47 -2.74
C GLU A 95 9.49 12.32 -3.93
N GLN A 96 9.05 13.44 -4.46
CA GLN A 96 8.03 13.42 -5.52
C GLN A 96 8.53 12.70 -6.78
N ASP A 97 9.76 12.93 -7.18
CA ASP A 97 10.40 12.28 -8.33
C ASP A 97 10.54 10.76 -8.14
N GLU A 98 10.82 10.32 -6.91
CA GLU A 98 10.91 8.90 -6.54
C GLU A 98 9.54 8.21 -6.64
N ALA A 99 8.50 8.87 -6.13
CA ALA A 99 7.13 8.37 -6.23
C ALA A 99 6.67 8.32 -7.70
N GLU A 100 6.88 9.37 -8.47
CA GLU A 100 6.50 9.45 -9.88
C GLU A 100 7.18 8.37 -10.72
N ALA A 101 8.47 8.11 -10.50
CA ALA A 101 9.22 7.05 -11.16
C ALA A 101 8.65 5.65 -10.89
N CYS A 102 8.10 5.43 -9.68
CA CYS A 102 7.50 4.16 -9.26
C CYS A 102 6.02 4.01 -9.63
N LEU A 103 5.25 5.10 -9.81
CA LEU A 103 3.80 5.06 -10.02
C LEU A 103 3.38 4.21 -11.22
N ASN A 104 4.21 4.12 -12.26
CA ASN A 104 3.89 3.28 -13.41
C ASN A 104 3.77 1.80 -13.03
N TYR A 105 4.62 1.31 -12.14
CA TYR A 105 4.53 -0.07 -11.63
C TYR A 105 3.25 -0.28 -10.83
N LEU A 106 2.93 0.65 -9.93
CA LEU A 106 1.69 0.59 -9.13
C LEU A 106 0.44 0.61 -10.00
N ARG A 107 0.37 1.50 -11.00
CA ARG A 107 -0.78 1.57 -11.93
C ARG A 107 -0.99 0.24 -12.67
N ASN A 108 0.09 -0.39 -13.14
CA ASN A 108 -0.01 -1.69 -13.78
C ASN A 108 -0.40 -2.80 -12.80
N GLN A 109 0.04 -2.75 -11.54
CA GLN A 109 -0.44 -3.66 -10.50
C GLN A 109 -1.96 -3.52 -10.29
N VAL A 110 -2.48 -2.30 -10.19
CA VAL A 110 -3.92 -2.06 -10.06
C VAL A 110 -4.70 -2.58 -11.29
N ILE A 111 -4.17 -2.35 -12.50
CA ILE A 111 -4.80 -2.85 -13.74
C ILE A 111 -4.83 -4.38 -13.79
N LEU A 112 -3.79 -5.05 -13.31
CA LEU A 112 -3.69 -6.51 -13.34
C LEU A 112 -4.46 -7.19 -12.20
N VAL A 113 -4.49 -6.60 -11.00
CA VAL A 113 -5.28 -7.08 -9.85
C VAL A 113 -6.77 -6.87 -10.08
N LYS A 114 -7.15 -5.71 -10.62
CA LYS A 114 -8.56 -5.26 -10.80
C LYS A 114 -9.37 -5.27 -9.50
N PRO A 115 -8.87 -4.65 -8.42
CA PRO A 115 -9.54 -4.71 -7.13
C PRO A 115 -10.86 -3.95 -7.16
N LYS A 116 -11.83 -4.39 -6.35
CA LYS A 116 -13.08 -3.65 -6.10
C LYS A 116 -12.85 -2.53 -5.09
N VAL A 117 -11.98 -2.79 -4.11
CA VAL A 117 -11.65 -1.84 -3.03
C VAL A 117 -10.14 -1.68 -2.91
N ILE A 118 -9.69 -0.43 -2.76
CA ILE A 118 -8.30 -0.08 -2.43
C ILE A 118 -8.29 0.68 -1.10
N VAL A 119 -7.56 0.15 -0.12
CA VAL A 119 -7.27 0.85 1.14
C VAL A 119 -5.96 1.63 0.97
N LEU A 120 -6.04 2.95 1.17
CA LEU A 120 -4.90 3.85 1.08
C LEU A 120 -4.36 4.14 2.49
N LEU A 121 -3.17 3.62 2.77
CA LEU A 121 -2.53 3.67 4.08
C LEU A 121 -1.68 4.95 4.21
N GLY A 122 -2.26 5.98 4.80
CA GLY A 122 -1.58 7.24 5.11
C GLY A 122 -1.60 8.28 3.99
N SER A 123 -1.02 9.44 4.30
CA SER A 123 -1.06 10.64 3.45
C SER A 123 -0.35 10.44 2.11
N THR A 124 0.80 9.76 2.10
CA THR A 124 1.59 9.55 0.87
C THR A 124 0.82 8.69 -0.13
N ALA A 125 0.20 7.59 0.32
CA ALA A 125 -0.62 6.75 -0.54
C ALA A 125 -1.83 7.53 -1.08
N LEU A 126 -2.55 8.22 -0.19
CA LEU A 126 -3.71 9.03 -0.56
C LEU A 126 -3.40 10.07 -1.64
N LYS A 127 -2.36 10.88 -1.43
CA LYS A 127 -2.00 11.99 -2.34
C LYS A 127 -1.46 11.51 -3.68
N ASN A 128 -0.71 10.42 -3.71
CA ASN A 128 -0.14 9.90 -4.96
C ASN A 128 -1.15 9.12 -5.80
N VAL A 129 -2.20 8.58 -5.19
CA VAL A 129 -3.23 7.80 -5.90
C VAL A 129 -4.41 8.68 -6.31
N LEU A 130 -4.95 9.49 -5.40
CA LEU A 130 -6.17 10.28 -5.65
C LEU A 130 -5.92 11.75 -5.98
N GLY A 131 -4.85 12.36 -5.43
CA GLY A 131 -4.50 13.75 -5.71
C GLY A 131 -3.96 14.51 -4.49
N LYS A 132 -3.20 15.56 -4.76
CA LYS A 132 -2.52 16.36 -3.73
C LYS A 132 -3.48 17.18 -2.86
N GLU A 133 -4.68 17.42 -3.33
CA GLU A 133 -5.76 18.15 -2.65
C GLU A 133 -6.35 17.37 -1.48
N TYR A 134 -6.17 16.06 -1.44
CA TYR A 134 -6.69 15.22 -0.36
C TYR A 134 -5.83 15.30 0.90
N SER A 135 -6.49 15.44 2.05
CA SER A 135 -5.88 15.37 3.38
C SER A 135 -6.31 14.11 4.10
N ILE A 136 -5.36 13.36 4.66
CA ILE A 136 -5.67 12.12 5.38
C ILE A 136 -6.60 12.38 6.57
N THR A 137 -6.42 13.47 7.29
CA THR A 137 -7.25 13.84 8.44
C THR A 137 -8.72 14.10 8.05
N ALA A 138 -8.93 14.68 6.86
CA ALA A 138 -10.27 14.97 6.37
C ALA A 138 -10.93 13.80 5.63
N SER A 139 -10.10 12.93 5.02
CA SER A 139 -10.57 11.87 4.11
C SER A 139 -10.66 10.48 4.76
N ARG A 140 -9.92 10.22 5.85
CA ARG A 140 -9.94 8.89 6.49
C ARG A 140 -11.36 8.47 6.87
N GLY A 141 -11.64 7.20 6.69
CA GLY A 141 -12.94 6.62 7.03
C GLY A 141 -14.09 7.04 6.11
N LYS A 142 -13.81 7.74 5.00
CA LYS A 142 -14.81 8.13 4.01
C LYS A 142 -14.57 7.42 2.70
N TRP A 143 -15.61 6.85 2.14
CA TRP A 143 -15.54 6.23 0.82
C TRP A 143 -15.36 7.28 -0.26
N ILE A 144 -14.43 7.02 -1.19
CA ILE A 144 -14.20 7.82 -2.39
C ILE A 144 -14.28 6.87 -3.57
N GLU A 145 -15.21 7.12 -4.49
CA GLU A 145 -15.31 6.35 -5.72
C GLU A 145 -14.59 7.07 -6.86
N GLN A 146 -13.71 6.36 -7.55
CA GLN A 146 -13.05 6.87 -8.76
C GLN A 146 -12.81 5.74 -9.75
N LYS A 147 -13.25 5.93 -11.00
CA LYS A 147 -13.07 4.96 -12.11
C LYS A 147 -13.56 3.55 -11.80
N GLY A 148 -14.67 3.44 -11.05
CA GLY A 148 -15.27 2.16 -10.68
C GLY A 148 -14.56 1.42 -9.55
N ILE A 149 -13.60 2.03 -8.89
CA ILE A 149 -12.91 1.49 -7.71
C ILE A 149 -13.32 2.31 -6.49
N MET A 150 -13.64 1.61 -5.39
CA MET A 150 -13.90 2.21 -4.09
C MET A 150 -12.61 2.36 -3.31
N TYR A 151 -12.32 3.57 -2.84
CA TYR A 151 -11.14 3.86 -2.03
C TYR A 151 -11.52 4.14 -0.57
N MET A 152 -10.77 3.54 0.35
CA MET A 152 -10.85 3.81 1.79
C MET A 152 -9.52 4.37 2.28
N PRO A 153 -9.39 5.70 2.41
CA PRO A 153 -8.25 6.28 3.10
C PRO A 153 -8.31 5.99 4.60
N THR A 154 -7.17 5.59 5.18
CA THR A 154 -7.03 5.39 6.62
C THR A 154 -5.62 5.70 7.09
N TRP A 155 -5.35 5.62 8.40
CA TRP A 155 -4.04 5.86 8.95
C TRP A 155 -3.01 4.85 8.44
N HIS A 156 -1.76 5.30 8.26
CA HIS A 156 -0.67 4.36 8.02
C HIS A 156 -0.40 3.55 9.30
N PRO A 157 -0.19 2.22 9.25
CA PRO A 157 0.04 1.38 10.43
C PRO A 157 1.18 1.87 11.33
N ALA A 158 2.22 2.52 10.80
CA ALA A 158 3.28 3.12 11.60
C ALA A 158 2.80 4.25 12.53
N ALA A 159 1.74 4.97 12.16
CA ALA A 159 1.15 6.01 13.01
C ALA A 159 0.40 5.42 14.21
N LEU A 160 -0.07 4.19 14.11
CA LEU A 160 -0.81 3.49 15.16
C LEU A 160 0.11 3.05 16.31
N LEU A 161 1.41 2.89 16.05
CA LEU A 161 2.40 2.49 17.06
C LEU A 161 2.55 3.55 18.18
N ARG A 162 2.12 4.79 17.94
CA ARG A 162 2.30 5.93 18.84
C ARG A 162 0.98 6.53 19.35
N ASP A 163 -0.16 6.06 18.85
CA ASP A 163 -1.46 6.68 19.11
C ASP A 163 -2.58 5.64 19.11
N GLU A 164 -3.09 5.34 20.31
CA GLU A 164 -4.17 4.36 20.52
C GLU A 164 -5.49 4.79 19.86
N ASN A 165 -5.79 6.10 19.80
CA ASN A 165 -7.01 6.58 19.14
C ASN A 165 -6.99 6.25 17.66
N LYS A 166 -5.84 6.36 17.02
CA LYS A 166 -5.67 5.98 15.61
C LYS A 166 -5.85 4.48 15.38
N LYS A 167 -5.52 3.63 16.35
CA LYS A 167 -5.83 2.18 16.26
C LYS A 167 -7.32 1.93 16.19
N ILE A 168 -8.11 2.59 17.05
CA ILE A 168 -9.57 2.48 17.06
C ILE A 168 -10.16 2.95 15.73
N GLU A 169 -9.68 4.09 15.21
CA GLU A 169 -10.14 4.62 13.94
C GLU A 169 -9.77 3.72 12.76
N PHE A 170 -8.54 3.24 12.72
CA PHE A 170 -8.07 2.29 11.70
C PHE A 170 -8.92 1.01 11.68
N TRP A 171 -9.21 0.46 12.85
CA TRP A 171 -10.09 -0.70 13.00
C TRP A 171 -11.50 -0.43 12.45
N LYS A 172 -12.08 0.73 12.78
CA LYS A 172 -13.40 1.13 12.25
C LYS A 172 -13.39 1.24 10.73
N ASP A 173 -12.36 1.87 10.16
CA ASP A 173 -12.23 2.04 8.72
C ASP A 173 -12.12 0.68 8.00
N LEU A 174 -11.31 -0.24 8.52
CA LEU A 174 -11.21 -1.59 7.96
C LEU A 174 -12.49 -2.42 8.14
N LYS A 175 -13.23 -2.21 9.22
CA LYS A 175 -14.54 -2.88 9.42
C LYS A 175 -15.54 -2.48 8.34
N GLU A 176 -15.56 -1.20 7.93
CA GLU A 176 -16.38 -0.75 6.79
C GLU A 176 -15.98 -1.45 5.48
N VAL A 177 -14.67 -1.69 5.27
CA VAL A 177 -14.17 -2.43 4.10
C VAL A 177 -14.65 -3.87 4.10
N VAL A 178 -14.55 -4.55 5.26
CA VAL A 178 -15.04 -5.93 5.45
C VAL A 178 -16.54 -6.01 5.18
N ASN A 179 -17.31 -5.07 5.74
CA ASN A 179 -18.76 -5.02 5.52
C ASN A 179 -19.13 -4.83 4.04
N LEU A 180 -18.43 -3.95 3.32
CA LEU A 180 -18.69 -3.69 1.90
C LEU A 180 -18.42 -4.92 1.02
N LEU A 181 -17.36 -5.67 1.34
CA LEU A 181 -16.92 -6.83 0.55
C LEU A 181 -17.55 -8.15 1.04
N ASN A 182 -18.28 -8.15 2.16
CA ASN A 182 -18.84 -9.33 2.81
C ASN A 182 -17.75 -10.40 3.12
N LEU A 183 -16.61 -9.97 3.65
CA LEU A 183 -15.49 -10.82 4.03
C LEU A 183 -15.69 -11.43 5.42
#